data_61faf73867f12ffbabc02cfc8633abfc
#
_entry.id   61faf73867f12ffbabc02cfc8633abfc
#
_cell.length_a   1.000
_cell.length_b   1.000
_cell.length_c   1.000
_cell.angle_alpha   90.00
_cell.angle_beta   90.00
_cell.angle_gamma   90.00
#
_symmetry.space_group_name_H-M   'P 1'
#
loop_
_entity.id
_entity.type
_entity.pdbx_description
1 polymer ?
#
loop_
_entity_poly.entity_id
_entity_poly.type
_entity_poly.pdbx_seq_one_letter_code
_entity_poly.pdbx_strand_id
1 'polypeptide(L)'
;MKNEAEVLPLKKGTVLNLFGRGIHEFRIGAVGAGKINPRYSVNFVEAVREGEAYSLNEELVEFYGCDRDEIPEDEMLMRAKKLSDTAIVFLTRAAGENQDASTAKGEYYLSEAEEALIAKVTDTFAKTIVVLNV
;
A
#
# COMPACT_ATOMS: atom_id res chain seq x y z
N MET A 1 0.82 16.38 1.66
CA MET A 1 -0.24 15.51 1.09
C MET A 1 -0.78 16.18 -0.16
N LYS A 2 -0.90 15.45 -1.25
CA LYS A 2 -1.55 15.87 -2.49
C LYS A 2 -2.91 15.19 -2.57
N ASN A 3 -3.98 15.93 -2.76
CA ASN A 3 -5.36 15.41 -2.81
C ASN A 3 -6.07 16.07 -3.99
N GLU A 4 -5.92 15.47 -5.16
CA GLU A 4 -6.58 15.91 -6.38
C GLU A 4 -7.99 15.31 -6.47
N ALA A 5 -8.91 16.00 -7.11
CA ALA A 5 -10.31 15.59 -7.26
C ALA A 5 -11.03 15.26 -5.93
N GLU A 6 -10.55 15.77 -4.80
CA GLU A 6 -11.17 15.60 -3.49
C GLU A 6 -11.45 14.12 -3.12
N VAL A 7 -10.52 13.23 -3.46
CA VAL A 7 -10.64 11.78 -3.17
C VAL A 7 -10.69 11.53 -1.65
N LEU A 8 -9.97 12.33 -0.88
CA LEU A 8 -9.94 12.23 0.58
C LEU A 8 -10.75 13.39 1.22
N PRO A 9 -11.44 13.14 2.33
CA PRO A 9 -11.56 11.86 3.05
C PRO A 9 -12.47 10.87 2.32
N LEU A 10 -12.18 9.57 2.47
CA LEU A 10 -13.03 8.51 1.95
C LEU A 10 -14.36 8.44 2.72
N LYS A 11 -15.41 8.06 2.02
CA LYS A 11 -16.73 7.83 2.66
C LYS A 11 -16.67 6.59 3.55
N LYS A 12 -17.28 6.66 4.73
CA LYS A 12 -17.48 5.48 5.60
C LYS A 12 -18.21 4.37 4.83
N GLY A 13 -17.85 3.14 5.09
CA GLY A 13 -18.39 1.97 4.40
C GLY A 13 -17.78 1.67 3.03
N THR A 14 -16.79 2.46 2.57
CA THR A 14 -16.07 2.14 1.34
C THR A 14 -15.29 0.84 1.50
N VAL A 15 -15.38 -0.05 0.51
CA VAL A 15 -14.49 -1.21 0.40
C VAL A 15 -13.15 -0.75 -0.16
N LEU A 16 -12.07 -1.09 0.51
CA LEU A 16 -10.72 -0.71 0.12
C LEU A 16 -10.02 -1.85 -0.62
N ASN A 17 -9.58 -1.58 -1.83
CA ASN A 17 -8.71 -2.47 -2.59
C ASN A 17 -7.26 -2.07 -2.28
N LEU A 18 -6.56 -2.90 -1.51
CA LEU A 18 -5.20 -2.63 -1.06
C LEU A 18 -4.18 -3.35 -1.94
N PHE A 19 -3.13 -2.65 -2.34
CA PHE A 19 -2.08 -3.13 -3.22
C PHE A 19 -0.69 -2.91 -2.64
N GLY A 20 0.21 -3.84 -2.90
CA GLY A 20 1.60 -3.79 -2.47
C GLY A 20 1.84 -4.41 -1.09
N ARG A 21 3.02 -5.00 -0.90
CA ARG A 21 3.40 -5.69 0.35
C ARG A 21 3.32 -4.81 1.61
N GLY A 22 3.46 -3.49 1.45
CA GLY A 22 3.37 -2.52 2.55
C GLY A 22 2.05 -2.52 3.32
N ILE A 23 1.02 -3.21 2.84
CA ILE A 23 -0.25 -3.35 3.59
C ILE A 23 -0.07 -4.14 4.88
N HIS A 24 0.85 -5.12 4.89
CA HIS A 24 1.21 -5.93 6.05
C HIS A 24 2.52 -5.49 6.70
N GLU A 25 3.47 -5.01 5.89
CA GLU A 25 4.79 -4.57 6.33
C GLU A 25 4.87 -3.05 6.55
N PHE A 26 4.10 -2.53 7.47
CA PHE A 26 4.23 -1.12 7.83
C PHE A 26 5.50 -0.90 8.63
N ARG A 27 6.43 -0.12 8.10
CA ARG A 27 7.70 0.18 8.78
C ARG A 27 7.49 1.28 9.81
N ILE A 28 7.78 0.96 11.06
CA ILE A 28 7.59 1.82 12.24
C ILE A 28 8.89 2.34 12.83
N GLY A 29 9.98 2.27 12.12
CA GLY A 29 11.27 2.75 12.59
C GLY A 29 12.35 2.59 11.55
N ALA A 30 13.48 3.25 11.80
CA ALA A 30 14.65 3.16 10.96
C ALA A 30 15.43 1.85 11.21
N VAL A 31 16.37 1.54 10.32
CA VAL A 31 17.37 0.47 10.50
C VAL A 31 18.53 1.00 11.35
N GLY A 32 19.28 0.12 11.99
CA GLY A 32 20.45 0.50 12.80
C GLY A 32 20.08 1.09 14.16
N ALA A 33 20.72 2.17 14.57
CA ALA A 33 20.51 2.82 15.88
C ALA A 33 19.09 3.38 16.06
N GLY A 34 18.40 3.69 14.97
CA GLY A 34 17.00 4.12 14.97
C GLY A 34 15.99 2.99 15.07
N LYS A 35 16.43 1.74 15.21
CA LYS A 35 15.52 0.58 15.35
C LYS A 35 14.77 0.66 16.68
N ILE A 36 13.46 0.79 16.60
CA ILE A 36 12.58 0.70 17.75
C ILE A 36 12.08 -0.73 17.94
N ASN A 37 11.86 -1.11 19.19
CA ASN A 37 11.26 -2.40 19.54
C ASN A 37 9.95 -2.15 20.27
N PRO A 38 8.87 -1.82 19.57
CA PRO A 38 7.59 -1.48 20.19
C PRO A 38 6.99 -2.71 20.88
N ARG A 39 6.14 -2.48 21.88
CA ARG A 39 5.39 -3.55 22.53
C ARG A 39 4.43 -4.26 21.58
N TYR A 40 3.88 -3.52 20.64
CA TYR A 40 3.03 -4.00 19.55
C TYR A 40 3.15 -3.05 18.38
N SER A 41 2.85 -3.55 17.22
CA SER A 41 2.69 -2.76 16.00
C SER A 41 1.35 -3.10 15.38
N VAL A 42 0.72 -2.12 14.77
CA VAL A 42 -0.53 -2.28 14.04
C VAL A 42 -0.23 -1.97 12.58
N ASN A 43 -0.44 -2.92 11.69
CA ASN A 43 -0.36 -2.65 10.27
C ASN A 43 -1.66 -2.05 9.74
N PHE A 44 -1.67 -1.65 8.46
CA PHE A 44 -2.83 -0.98 7.89
C PHE A 44 -4.08 -1.88 7.83
N VAL A 45 -3.90 -3.16 7.53
CA VAL A 45 -4.99 -4.15 7.47
C VAL A 45 -5.65 -4.31 8.85
N GLU A 46 -4.84 -4.47 9.89
CA GLU A 46 -5.31 -4.56 11.27
C GLU A 46 -6.06 -3.29 11.69
N ALA A 47 -5.48 -2.12 11.42
CA ALA A 47 -6.10 -0.83 11.75
C ALA A 47 -7.48 -0.65 11.07
N VAL A 48 -7.63 -1.08 9.82
CA VAL A 48 -8.92 -1.00 9.12
C VAL A 48 -9.94 -1.97 9.73
N ARG A 49 -9.52 -3.20 10.07
CA ARG A 49 -10.40 -4.20 10.68
C ARG A 49 -10.89 -3.78 12.07
N GLU A 50 -10.01 -3.18 12.87
CA GLU A 50 -10.38 -2.67 14.21
C GLU A 50 -11.23 -1.40 14.14
N GLY A 51 -11.05 -0.59 13.11
CA GLY A 51 -11.67 0.73 13.01
C GLY A 51 -13.12 0.75 12.55
N GLU A 52 -13.67 -0.34 12.05
CA GLU A 52 -15.07 -0.53 11.59
C GLU A 52 -15.58 0.53 10.56
N ALA A 53 -14.75 1.48 10.16
CA ALA A 53 -15.15 2.56 9.26
C ALA A 53 -15.15 2.15 7.78
N TYR A 54 -14.36 1.15 7.45
CA TYR A 54 -14.12 0.66 6.09
C TYR A 54 -14.14 -0.87 6.07
N SER A 55 -14.33 -1.43 4.88
CA SER A 55 -14.18 -2.88 4.65
C SER A 55 -12.99 -3.14 3.73
N LEU A 56 -12.42 -4.32 3.82
CA LEU A 56 -11.30 -4.75 3.00
C LEU A 56 -11.77 -5.67 1.88
N ASN A 57 -11.12 -5.59 0.72
CA ASN A 57 -11.17 -6.66 -0.25
C ASN A 57 -10.22 -7.77 0.22
N GLU A 58 -10.77 -8.80 0.87
CA GLU A 58 -10.00 -9.87 1.50
C GLU A 58 -9.21 -10.70 0.47
N GLU A 59 -9.67 -10.80 -0.78
CA GLU A 59 -8.94 -11.48 -1.85
C GLU A 59 -7.59 -10.81 -2.12
N LEU A 60 -7.54 -9.47 -2.14
CA LEU A 60 -6.28 -8.73 -2.31
C LEU A 60 -5.42 -8.77 -1.04
N VAL A 61 -6.04 -8.73 0.14
CA VAL A 61 -5.31 -8.86 1.41
C VAL A 61 -4.61 -10.22 1.49
N GLU A 62 -5.29 -11.29 1.10
CA GLU A 62 -4.71 -12.63 1.05
C GLU A 62 -3.63 -12.75 -0.03
N PHE A 63 -3.84 -12.17 -1.21
CA PHE A 63 -2.86 -12.16 -2.30
C PHE A 63 -1.52 -11.58 -1.85
N TYR A 64 -1.53 -10.47 -1.09
CA TYR A 64 -0.31 -9.82 -0.59
C TYR A 64 0.16 -10.37 0.78
N GLY A 65 -0.56 -11.30 1.38
CA GLY A 65 -0.22 -11.86 2.70
C GLY A 65 1.06 -12.70 2.75
N CYS A 66 1.67 -12.98 1.60
CA CYS A 66 2.87 -13.82 1.47
C CYS A 66 4.11 -13.03 1.00
N ASP A 67 4.25 -11.76 1.37
CA ASP A 67 5.39 -10.89 0.99
C ASP A 67 5.65 -10.85 -0.53
N ARG A 68 4.59 -10.60 -1.29
CA ARG A 68 4.63 -10.56 -2.75
C ARG A 68 4.76 -9.14 -3.26
N ASP A 69 5.70 -8.91 -4.19
CA ASP A 69 5.78 -7.72 -5.03
C ASP A 69 5.11 -7.96 -6.41
N GLU A 70 4.26 -8.98 -6.51
CA GLU A 70 3.60 -9.35 -7.75
C GLU A 70 2.42 -8.44 -8.06
N ILE A 71 2.18 -8.24 -9.35
CA ILE A 71 1.01 -7.51 -9.84
C ILE A 71 -0.13 -8.51 -10.02
N PRO A 72 -1.32 -8.28 -9.44
CA PRO A 72 -2.46 -9.16 -9.63
C PRO A 72 -2.85 -9.29 -11.11
N GLU A 73 -3.34 -10.46 -11.48
CA GLU A 73 -3.87 -10.70 -12.82
C GLU A 73 -5.09 -9.83 -13.12
N ASP A 74 -5.35 -9.59 -14.40
CA ASP A 74 -6.44 -8.72 -14.85
C ASP A 74 -7.82 -9.15 -14.34
N GLU A 75 -8.05 -10.46 -14.24
CA GLU A 75 -9.30 -10.99 -13.70
C GLU A 75 -9.51 -10.63 -12.22
N MET A 76 -8.45 -10.68 -11.41
CA MET A 76 -8.51 -10.27 -10.00
C MET A 76 -8.77 -8.77 -9.87
N LEU A 77 -8.10 -7.95 -10.69
CA LEU A 77 -8.33 -6.50 -10.73
C LEU A 77 -9.77 -6.16 -11.12
N MET A 78 -10.31 -6.86 -12.08
CA MET A 78 -11.71 -6.66 -12.52
C MET A 78 -12.72 -7.09 -11.44
N ARG A 79 -12.43 -8.15 -10.66
CA ARG A 79 -13.24 -8.52 -9.50
C ARG A 79 -13.15 -7.46 -8.41
N ALA A 80 -11.96 -6.99 -8.10
CA ALA A 80 -11.72 -5.92 -7.13
C ALA A 80 -12.45 -4.63 -7.50
N LYS A 81 -12.39 -4.22 -8.77
CA LYS A 81 -13.11 -3.04 -9.28
C LYS A 81 -14.63 -3.15 -9.11
N LYS A 82 -15.20 -4.34 -9.27
CA LYS A 82 -16.65 -4.56 -9.05
C LYS A 82 -17.06 -4.34 -7.59
N LEU A 83 -16.15 -4.55 -6.64
CA LEU A 83 -16.41 -4.31 -5.21
C LEU A 83 -16.32 -2.82 -4.88
N SER A 84 -15.34 -2.13 -5.42
CA SER A 84 -15.12 -0.71 -5.18
C SER A 84 -14.22 -0.09 -6.26
N ASP A 85 -14.47 1.17 -6.58
CA ASP A 85 -13.64 1.96 -7.50
C ASP A 85 -12.49 2.70 -6.78
N THR A 86 -12.21 2.31 -5.51
CA THR A 86 -11.18 2.90 -4.66
C THR A 86 -10.04 1.90 -4.47
N ALA A 87 -8.84 2.31 -4.84
CA ALA A 87 -7.60 1.57 -4.67
C ALA A 87 -6.60 2.34 -3.82
N ILE A 88 -5.83 1.64 -2.97
CA ILE A 88 -4.74 2.20 -2.18
C ILE A 88 -3.48 1.38 -2.46
N VAL A 89 -2.44 2.01 -2.98
CA VAL A 89 -1.14 1.40 -3.25
C VAL A 89 -0.16 1.80 -2.15
N PHE A 90 0.48 0.84 -1.53
CA PHE A 90 1.48 1.05 -0.49
C PHE A 90 2.89 0.85 -1.04
N LEU A 91 3.71 1.88 -0.90
CA LEU A 91 5.14 1.84 -1.20
C LEU A 91 5.92 1.99 0.10
N THR A 92 6.84 1.07 0.34
CA THR A 92 7.67 1.09 1.54
C THR A 92 9.14 1.19 1.18
N ARG A 93 9.88 1.96 1.97
CA ARG A 93 11.35 2.05 1.90
C ARG A 93 11.94 1.78 3.27
N ALA A 94 13.13 1.21 3.27
CA ALA A 94 13.95 1.14 4.45
C ALA A 94 15.04 2.20 4.32
N ALA A 95 15.11 3.10 5.29
CA ALA A 95 16.23 4.00 5.46
C ALA A 95 16.82 3.82 6.85
N GLY A 96 18.09 4.06 7.03
CA GLY A 96 18.74 3.92 8.31
C GLY A 96 20.14 4.52 8.33
N GLU A 97 20.69 4.62 9.53
CA GLU A 97 22.04 5.09 9.73
C GLU A 97 23.05 4.22 8.96
N ASN A 98 23.93 4.85 8.19
CA ASN A 98 24.88 4.23 7.27
C ASN A 98 24.24 3.43 6.09
N GLN A 99 22.99 3.67 5.79
CA GLN A 99 22.29 3.12 4.62
C GLN A 99 21.63 4.26 3.86
N ASP A 100 22.45 5.10 3.24
CA ASP A 100 21.94 6.18 2.39
C ASP A 100 21.27 5.57 1.16
N ALA A 101 20.05 6.02 0.88
CA ALA A 101 19.35 5.64 -0.33
C ALA A 101 20.12 6.16 -1.55
N SER A 102 20.47 5.30 -2.48
CA SER A 102 21.04 5.70 -3.74
C SER A 102 19.94 6.18 -4.70
N THR A 103 20.34 6.82 -5.80
CA THR A 103 19.43 7.21 -6.88
C THR A 103 19.05 6.03 -7.78
N ALA A 104 19.27 4.80 -7.33
CA ALA A 104 18.87 3.61 -8.07
C ALA A 104 17.34 3.39 -8.02
N LYS A 105 16.84 2.66 -9.03
CA LYS A 105 15.46 2.18 -9.03
C LYS A 105 15.23 1.20 -7.87
N GLY A 106 14.11 1.36 -7.17
CA GLY A 106 13.77 0.58 -5.99
C GLY A 106 14.27 1.18 -4.66
N GLU A 107 15.11 2.23 -4.71
CA GLU A 107 15.56 3.00 -3.56
C GLU A 107 14.91 4.38 -3.55
N TYR A 108 15.58 5.42 -4.06
CA TYR A 108 14.95 6.74 -4.18
C TYR A 108 13.87 6.76 -5.27
N TYR A 109 14.20 6.23 -6.46
CA TYR A 109 13.22 6.09 -7.53
C TYR A 109 12.39 4.81 -7.36
N LEU A 110 11.21 4.78 -8.01
CA LEU A 110 10.37 3.59 -8.06
C LEU A 110 11.11 2.45 -8.78
N SER A 111 10.89 1.22 -8.34
CA SER A 111 11.29 0.04 -9.10
C SER A 111 10.39 -0.12 -10.33
N GLU A 112 10.81 -0.92 -11.31
CA GLU A 112 9.99 -1.21 -12.48
C GLU A 112 8.68 -1.92 -12.12
N ALA A 113 8.71 -2.78 -11.11
CA ALA A 113 7.52 -3.45 -10.60
C ALA A 113 6.54 -2.46 -9.95
N GLU A 114 7.04 -1.48 -9.17
CA GLU A 114 6.21 -0.44 -8.57
C GLU A 114 5.61 0.51 -9.61
N GLU A 115 6.40 0.92 -10.61
CA GLU A 115 5.92 1.71 -11.73
C GLU A 115 4.79 0.98 -12.49
N ALA A 116 4.99 -0.31 -12.78
CA ALA A 116 4.01 -1.12 -13.47
C ALA A 116 2.73 -1.36 -12.62
N LEU A 117 2.88 -1.60 -11.32
CA LEU A 117 1.75 -1.74 -10.40
C LEU A 117 0.91 -0.46 -10.36
N ILE A 118 1.56 0.69 -10.15
CA ILE A 118 0.87 1.98 -10.10
C ILE A 118 0.14 2.25 -11.42
N ALA A 119 0.81 2.05 -12.55
CA ALA A 119 0.20 2.24 -13.86
C ALA A 119 -1.05 1.36 -14.01
N LYS A 120 -0.94 0.08 -13.73
CA LYS A 120 -2.04 -0.87 -13.87
C LYS A 120 -3.22 -0.57 -12.94
N VAL A 121 -2.93 -0.16 -11.70
CA VAL A 121 -3.97 0.22 -10.73
C VAL A 121 -4.65 1.53 -11.14
N THR A 122 -3.89 2.54 -11.57
CA THR A 122 -4.47 3.83 -12.01
C THR A 122 -5.29 3.70 -13.28
N ASP A 123 -4.93 2.80 -14.19
CA ASP A 123 -5.72 2.52 -15.40
C ASP A 123 -7.02 1.76 -15.06
N THR A 124 -7.02 1.02 -13.96
CA THR A 124 -8.17 0.19 -13.57
C THR A 124 -9.16 0.94 -12.69
N PHE A 125 -8.70 1.69 -11.68
CA PHE A 125 -9.54 2.30 -10.65
C PHE A 125 -9.66 3.81 -10.84
N ALA A 126 -10.87 4.34 -10.69
CA ALA A 126 -11.10 5.79 -10.81
C ALA A 126 -10.51 6.60 -9.66
N LYS A 127 -10.32 5.98 -8.50
CA LYS A 127 -9.76 6.61 -7.29
C LYS A 127 -8.56 5.80 -6.81
N THR A 128 -7.37 6.31 -7.07
CA THR A 128 -6.13 5.68 -6.62
C THR A 128 -5.42 6.59 -5.63
N ILE A 129 -5.10 6.04 -4.46
CA ILE A 129 -4.35 6.69 -3.39
C ILE A 129 -3.01 5.98 -3.28
N VAL A 130 -1.91 6.73 -3.28
CA VAL A 130 -0.57 6.17 -3.03
C VAL A 130 -0.13 6.59 -1.64
N VAL A 131 0.21 5.61 -0.81
CA VAL A 131 0.75 5.80 0.54
C VAL A 131 2.24 5.52 0.50
N LEU A 132 3.03 6.50 0.91
CA LEU A 132 4.48 6.37 1.04
C LEU A 132 4.82 6.16 2.52
N ASN A 133 5.37 5.00 2.85
CA ASN A 133 5.94 4.67 4.15
C ASN A 133 7.47 4.60 4.00
N VAL A 134 8.11 5.75 4.16
CA VAL A 134 9.53 5.98 3.88
C VAL A 134 10.22 6.60 5.08
#